data_355556f873386d313e510b06c6aa74cf
#
_entry.id   355556f873386d313e510b06c6aa74cf
#
_cell.length_a   1.000
_cell.length_b   1.000
_cell.length_c   1.000
_cell.angle_alpha   90.00
_cell.angle_beta   90.00
_cell.angle_gamma   90.00
#
_symmetry.space_group_name_H-M   'P 1'
#
loop_
_entity.id
_entity.type
_entity.pdbx_description
1 polymer ?
#
loop_
_entity_poly.entity_id
_entity_poly.type
_entity_poly.pdbx_seq_one_letter_code
_entity_poly.pdbx_strand_id
1 'polypeptide(L)'
;MLSDNSALKAHWLTQIAAGEITATLAYTSSARWDDSAITVSAQSFAGGYRLNGEYLYVVDGADCDLLIIAARTPGSIGEAGIRLFALPADTPGISRRQVPTLDQTRRLASVTLKDVELLDEQLLSEPGQGWPMLRDVLRIACIGLAAEQTGGAQQSLDLTLAYITGREQFGRSIASFQAIKHRCADLMMAVECARSASYYAACIATEYLNIDGDPSARQQLAEAAATAKIHASEGFFQCAAESIQLHGGVGFTWEYDPHLYFKRARASEQLLGTPAFHREQLAKQIFGEQP
;
A
#
# COMPACT_ATOMS: atom_id res chain seq x y z
N MET A 1 -15.74 2.11 -6.76
CA MET A 1 -16.71 1.05 -6.43
C MET A 1 -17.43 1.34 -5.12
N LEU A 2 -16.75 1.74 -4.05
CA LEU A 2 -17.37 1.99 -2.73
C LEU A 2 -18.16 3.30 -2.64
N SER A 3 -17.93 4.27 -3.53
CA SER A 3 -18.70 5.53 -3.58
C SER A 3 -20.09 5.34 -4.18
N ASP A 4 -21.07 6.08 -3.68
CA ASP A 4 -22.44 6.15 -4.23
C ASP A 4 -22.55 7.17 -5.38
N ASN A 5 -21.52 7.99 -5.62
CA ASN A 5 -21.49 8.95 -6.73
C ASN A 5 -21.37 8.23 -8.09
N SER A 6 -22.51 7.87 -8.66
CA SER A 6 -22.58 7.13 -9.93
C SER A 6 -22.02 7.93 -11.10
N ALA A 7 -22.16 9.26 -11.10
CA ALA A 7 -21.65 10.12 -12.16
C ALA A 7 -20.12 10.11 -12.22
N LEU A 8 -19.45 10.28 -11.07
CA LEU A 8 -17.98 10.20 -10.99
C LEU A 8 -17.48 8.79 -11.34
N LYS A 9 -18.19 7.74 -10.89
CA LYS A 9 -17.82 6.37 -11.27
C LYS A 9 -17.87 6.15 -12.77
N ALA A 10 -18.96 6.54 -13.42
CA ALA A 10 -19.11 6.37 -14.87
C ALA A 10 -18.07 7.18 -15.64
N HIS A 11 -17.74 8.38 -15.17
CA HIS A 11 -16.76 9.25 -15.82
C HIS A 11 -15.34 8.69 -15.71
N TRP A 12 -14.87 8.38 -14.50
CA TRP A 12 -13.47 8.03 -14.26
C TRP A 12 -13.14 6.55 -14.45
N LEU A 13 -14.01 5.62 -14.01
CA LEU A 13 -13.68 4.19 -14.08
C LEU A 13 -13.58 3.68 -15.50
N THR A 14 -14.34 4.22 -16.44
CA THR A 14 -14.25 3.86 -17.86
C THR A 14 -12.88 4.20 -18.43
N GLN A 15 -12.38 5.41 -18.16
CA GLN A 15 -11.07 5.88 -18.64
C GLN A 15 -9.91 5.11 -17.97
N ILE A 16 -10.03 4.84 -16.67
CA ILE A 16 -9.03 4.03 -15.94
C ILE A 16 -8.98 2.61 -16.52
N ALA A 17 -10.15 1.99 -16.75
CA ALA A 17 -10.22 0.63 -17.29
C ALA A 17 -9.71 0.54 -18.74
N ALA A 18 -9.88 1.59 -19.53
CA ALA A 18 -9.32 1.70 -20.87
C ALA A 18 -7.80 2.01 -20.88
N GLY A 19 -7.21 2.34 -19.74
CA GLY A 19 -5.80 2.75 -19.65
C GLY A 19 -5.53 4.13 -20.24
N GLU A 20 -6.56 4.96 -20.39
CA GLU A 20 -6.45 6.33 -20.93
C GLU A 20 -5.92 7.31 -19.90
N ILE A 21 -6.17 7.05 -18.62
CA ILE A 21 -5.68 7.84 -17.49
C ILE A 21 -5.13 6.97 -16.37
N THR A 22 -4.24 7.55 -15.59
CA THR A 22 -3.71 7.00 -14.34
C THR A 22 -4.31 7.70 -13.13
N ALA A 23 -4.54 6.96 -12.05
CA ALA A 23 -5.11 7.49 -10.82
C ALA A 23 -4.29 7.09 -9.59
N THR A 24 -4.24 7.96 -8.59
CA THR A 24 -3.61 7.65 -7.31
C THR A 24 -4.40 8.18 -6.12
N LEU A 25 -4.10 7.63 -4.93
CA LEU A 25 -4.70 8.03 -3.67
C LEU A 25 -3.71 8.85 -2.84
N ALA A 26 -4.11 10.06 -2.45
CA ALA A 26 -3.37 10.93 -1.55
C ALA A 26 -4.18 11.14 -0.26
N TYR A 27 -3.68 10.65 0.88
CA TYR A 27 -4.42 10.76 2.14
C TYR A 27 -3.55 11.10 3.35
N THR A 28 -2.28 10.73 3.37
CA THR A 28 -1.41 10.96 4.52
C THR A 28 -0.56 12.21 4.36
N SER A 29 -0.46 12.98 5.43
CA SER A 29 0.44 14.14 5.57
C SER A 29 1.62 13.85 6.49
N SER A 30 1.80 12.60 6.92
CA SER A 30 2.84 12.18 7.86
C SER A 30 3.22 10.72 7.65
N ALA A 31 4.10 10.17 8.48
CA ALA A 31 4.42 8.74 8.50
C ALA A 31 3.40 7.90 9.30
N ARG A 32 2.17 8.38 9.48
CA ARG A 32 1.07 7.66 10.13
C ARG A 32 0.08 7.14 9.08
N TRP A 33 -0.68 6.11 9.44
CA TRP A 33 -1.56 5.39 8.53
C TRP A 33 -3.01 5.28 9.08
N ASP A 34 -3.30 6.00 10.16
CA ASP A 34 -4.61 6.15 10.77
C ASP A 34 -5.27 7.49 10.37
N ASP A 35 -6.46 7.76 10.88
CA ASP A 35 -7.22 8.99 10.62
C ASP A 35 -6.46 10.27 11.03
N SER A 36 -5.55 10.19 12.01
CA SER A 36 -4.71 11.32 12.45
C SER A 36 -3.70 11.77 11.39
N ALA A 37 -3.42 10.95 10.36
CA ALA A 37 -2.55 11.29 9.26
C ALA A 37 -3.19 12.29 8.28
N ILE A 38 -4.52 12.48 8.33
CA ILE A 38 -5.26 13.35 7.41
C ILE A 38 -5.32 14.74 8.01
N THR A 39 -4.43 15.63 7.56
CA THR A 39 -4.34 17.02 8.05
C THR A 39 -4.71 18.06 7.01
N VAL A 40 -4.84 17.67 5.74
CA VAL A 40 -5.31 18.57 4.68
C VAL A 40 -6.71 19.04 5.01
N SER A 41 -6.91 20.36 5.05
CA SER A 41 -8.19 20.98 5.41
C SER A 41 -9.11 21.09 4.20
N ALA A 42 -10.41 20.85 4.41
CA ALA A 42 -11.50 21.10 3.48
C ALA A 42 -12.52 22.03 4.10
N GLN A 43 -12.37 23.33 3.86
CA GLN A 43 -13.30 24.33 4.34
C GLN A 43 -14.48 24.47 3.37
N SER A 44 -15.70 24.25 3.85
CA SER A 44 -16.89 24.38 3.02
C SER A 44 -17.22 25.84 2.72
N PHE A 45 -17.73 26.08 1.52
CA PHE A 45 -18.38 27.34 1.11
C PHE A 45 -19.66 27.03 0.32
N ALA A 46 -20.39 28.05 -0.12
CA ALA A 46 -21.64 27.82 -0.88
C ALA A 46 -21.34 27.10 -2.21
N GLY A 47 -21.71 25.82 -2.33
CA GLY A 47 -21.56 24.98 -3.51
C GLY A 47 -20.23 24.22 -3.62
N GLY A 48 -19.41 24.17 -2.55
CA GLY A 48 -18.14 23.42 -2.64
C GLY A 48 -17.23 23.52 -1.43
N TYR A 49 -15.97 23.21 -1.69
CA TYR A 49 -14.91 23.13 -0.68
C TYR A 49 -13.63 23.81 -1.16
N ARG A 50 -12.94 24.50 -0.25
CA ARG A 50 -11.59 25.00 -0.47
C ARG A 50 -10.60 24.18 0.33
N LEU A 51 -9.58 23.63 -0.35
CA LEU A 51 -8.62 22.72 0.23
C LEU A 51 -7.24 23.34 0.35
N ASN A 52 -6.60 23.12 1.50
CA ASN A 52 -5.24 23.58 1.80
C ASN A 52 -4.47 22.51 2.59
N GLY A 53 -3.21 22.29 2.26
CA GLY A 53 -2.31 21.40 2.95
C GLY A 53 -1.39 20.63 2.02
N GLU A 54 -0.75 19.58 2.54
CA GLU A 54 0.22 18.76 1.81
C GLU A 54 0.01 17.28 2.10
N TYR A 55 0.11 16.46 1.08
CA TYR A 55 0.22 15.00 1.19
C TYR A 55 1.66 14.58 0.95
N LEU A 56 2.09 13.57 1.70
CA LEU A 56 3.40 12.93 1.58
C LEU A 56 3.26 11.48 1.10
N TYR A 57 4.32 10.98 0.50
CA TYR A 57 4.44 9.57 0.08
C TYR A 57 3.36 9.11 -0.91
N VAL A 58 2.85 10.03 -1.74
CA VAL A 58 1.84 9.71 -2.75
C VAL A 58 2.49 8.89 -3.87
N VAL A 59 2.04 7.63 -4.02
CA VAL A 59 2.56 6.72 -5.05
C VAL A 59 2.22 7.28 -6.43
N ASP A 60 3.24 7.43 -7.29
CA ASP A 60 3.13 8.01 -8.65
C ASP A 60 2.42 9.38 -8.72
N GLY A 61 2.33 10.09 -7.59
CA GLY A 61 1.60 11.35 -7.46
C GLY A 61 2.14 12.50 -8.31
N ALA A 62 3.38 12.40 -8.81
CA ALA A 62 3.95 13.42 -9.70
C ALA A 62 3.38 13.36 -11.12
N ASP A 63 3.03 12.18 -11.59
CA ASP A 63 2.73 11.91 -13.01
C ASP A 63 1.29 11.42 -13.27
N CYS A 64 0.45 11.23 -12.22
CA CYS A 64 -0.94 10.80 -12.38
C CYS A 64 -1.83 11.87 -13.03
N ASP A 65 -2.92 11.42 -13.63
CA ASP A 65 -3.95 12.26 -14.25
C ASP A 65 -5.09 12.59 -13.29
N LEU A 66 -5.41 11.65 -12.38
CA LEU A 66 -6.48 11.78 -11.41
C LEU A 66 -5.94 11.60 -9.99
N LEU A 67 -6.30 12.52 -9.10
CA LEU A 67 -6.07 12.42 -7.65
C LEU A 67 -7.38 12.05 -6.94
N ILE A 68 -7.35 10.96 -6.18
CA ILE A 68 -8.33 10.68 -5.13
C ILE A 68 -7.72 11.18 -3.82
N ILE A 69 -8.36 12.10 -3.15
CA ILE A 69 -7.79 12.74 -1.96
C ILE A 69 -8.70 12.64 -0.75
N ALA A 70 -8.10 12.53 0.42
CA ALA A 70 -8.79 12.61 1.71
C ALA A 70 -8.47 13.93 2.41
N ALA A 71 -9.48 14.69 2.79
CA ALA A 71 -9.32 15.94 3.51
C ALA A 71 -10.26 16.00 4.71
N ARG A 72 -9.97 16.89 5.65
CA ARG A 72 -10.66 17.01 6.93
C ARG A 72 -11.37 18.37 7.05
N THR A 73 -12.60 18.36 7.53
CA THR A 73 -13.27 19.60 7.95
C THR A 73 -12.45 20.29 9.03
N PRO A 74 -12.16 21.61 8.93
CA PRO A 74 -11.40 22.33 9.94
C PRO A 74 -11.96 22.16 11.35
N GLY A 75 -11.10 21.89 12.33
CA GLY A 75 -11.49 21.69 13.74
C GLY A 75 -12.09 20.31 14.06
N SER A 76 -12.29 19.43 13.08
CA SER A 76 -12.74 18.05 13.38
C SER A 76 -11.59 17.19 13.91
N ILE A 77 -11.94 16.20 14.75
CA ILE A 77 -11.00 15.28 15.40
C ILE A 77 -11.47 13.84 15.14
N GLY A 78 -10.52 12.91 15.14
CA GLY A 78 -10.78 11.49 14.94
C GLY A 78 -11.31 11.19 13.53
N GLU A 79 -12.18 10.23 13.41
CA GLU A 79 -12.74 9.78 12.13
C GLU A 79 -13.77 10.78 11.55
N ALA A 80 -14.34 11.63 12.40
CA ALA A 80 -15.33 12.60 11.99
C ALA A 80 -14.75 13.71 11.09
N GLY A 81 -15.55 14.21 10.16
CA GLY A 81 -15.18 15.32 9.28
C GLY A 81 -14.24 14.94 8.11
N ILE A 82 -13.85 13.69 7.97
CA ILE A 82 -13.08 13.23 6.81
C ILE A 82 -14.01 13.10 5.61
N ARG A 83 -13.54 13.61 4.47
CA ARG A 83 -14.23 13.60 3.19
C ARG A 83 -13.27 13.12 2.10
N LEU A 84 -13.81 12.49 1.07
CA LEU A 84 -13.05 12.02 -0.09
C LEU A 84 -13.49 12.78 -1.33
N PHE A 85 -12.53 13.17 -2.16
CA PHE A 85 -12.77 13.89 -3.40
C PHE A 85 -12.01 13.23 -4.55
N ALA A 86 -12.54 13.37 -5.79
CA ALA A 86 -11.87 13.01 -7.02
C ALA A 86 -11.69 14.27 -7.88
N LEU A 87 -10.47 14.54 -8.31
CA LEU A 87 -10.17 15.72 -9.08
C LEU A 87 -9.02 15.48 -10.08
N PRO A 88 -9.04 16.14 -11.24
CA PRO A 88 -7.90 16.15 -12.16
C PRO A 88 -6.64 16.64 -11.45
N ALA A 89 -5.52 16.01 -11.73
CA ALA A 89 -4.26 16.33 -11.05
C ALA A 89 -3.61 17.66 -11.52
N ASP A 90 -4.16 18.26 -12.58
CA ASP A 90 -3.81 19.58 -13.11
C ASP A 90 -4.73 20.71 -12.60
N THR A 91 -5.62 20.42 -11.63
CA THR A 91 -6.51 21.42 -11.03
C THR A 91 -5.70 22.59 -10.48
N PRO A 92 -6.11 23.86 -10.77
CA PRO A 92 -5.39 25.04 -10.30
C PRO A 92 -5.17 25.03 -8.78
N GLY A 93 -3.96 25.40 -8.33
CA GLY A 93 -3.58 25.39 -6.91
C GLY A 93 -2.90 24.10 -6.46
N ILE A 94 -2.80 23.09 -7.32
CA ILE A 94 -2.05 21.85 -7.05
C ILE A 94 -0.61 22.00 -7.52
N SER A 95 0.34 21.65 -6.66
CA SER A 95 1.74 21.48 -7.03
C SER A 95 2.23 20.09 -6.60
N ARG A 96 2.98 19.43 -7.49
CA ARG A 96 3.42 18.05 -7.33
C ARG A 96 4.93 17.97 -7.50
N ARG A 97 5.60 17.26 -6.61
CA ARG A 97 7.05 17.10 -6.65
C ARG A 97 7.44 15.67 -6.31
N GLN A 98 8.16 15.01 -7.20
CA GLN A 98 8.78 13.72 -6.91
C GLN A 98 9.78 13.86 -5.75
N VAL A 99 9.78 12.90 -4.82
CA VAL A 99 10.73 12.84 -3.71
C VAL A 99 11.76 11.74 -3.93
N PRO A 100 13.04 11.96 -3.55
CA PRO A 100 14.05 10.91 -3.59
C PRO A 100 13.68 9.76 -2.63
N THR A 101 13.82 8.54 -3.11
CA THR A 101 13.50 7.33 -2.35
C THR A 101 14.67 6.35 -2.36
N LEU A 102 14.76 5.51 -1.32
CA LEU A 102 15.71 4.40 -1.28
C LEU A 102 15.41 3.37 -2.39
N ASP A 103 14.13 3.07 -2.57
CA ASP A 103 13.63 2.21 -3.63
C ASP A 103 13.38 3.03 -4.89
N GLN A 104 14.23 2.86 -5.89
CA GLN A 104 14.13 3.55 -7.18
C GLN A 104 13.09 2.93 -8.12
N THR A 105 12.51 1.79 -7.75
CA THR A 105 11.53 1.07 -8.56
C THR A 105 10.08 1.53 -8.29
N ARG A 106 9.86 2.37 -7.26
CA ARG A 106 8.57 3.02 -6.95
C ARG A 106 8.78 4.52 -6.76
N ARG A 107 8.07 5.31 -7.53
CA ARG A 107 8.10 6.78 -7.43
C ARG A 107 7.12 7.23 -6.35
N LEU A 108 7.58 8.13 -5.48
CA LEU A 108 6.75 8.80 -4.50
C LEU A 108 6.81 10.30 -4.73
N ALA A 109 5.73 10.99 -4.37
CA ALA A 109 5.64 12.44 -4.50
C ALA A 109 5.10 13.10 -3.22
N SER A 110 5.42 14.37 -3.04
CA SER A 110 4.61 15.30 -2.26
C SER A 110 3.62 16.01 -3.17
N VAL A 111 2.40 16.22 -2.68
CA VAL A 111 1.32 16.92 -3.38
C VAL A 111 0.81 18.02 -2.47
N THR A 112 1.04 19.28 -2.85
CA THR A 112 0.62 20.46 -2.07
C THR A 112 -0.61 21.09 -2.71
N LEU A 113 -1.60 21.39 -1.88
CA LEU A 113 -2.83 22.09 -2.24
C LEU A 113 -2.80 23.50 -1.65
N LYS A 114 -3.00 24.52 -2.49
CA LYS A 114 -3.08 25.90 -2.07
C LYS A 114 -4.34 26.53 -2.67
N ASP A 115 -5.33 26.78 -1.80
CA ASP A 115 -6.63 27.34 -2.15
C ASP A 115 -7.31 26.62 -3.33
N VAL A 116 -7.21 25.28 -3.35
CA VAL A 116 -7.85 24.45 -4.37
C VAL A 116 -9.34 24.44 -4.14
N GLU A 117 -10.11 24.96 -5.08
CA GLU A 117 -11.59 24.98 -5.01
C GLU A 117 -12.16 23.78 -5.76
N LEU A 118 -13.03 23.03 -5.08
CA LEU A 118 -13.76 21.88 -5.59
C LEU A 118 -15.25 22.11 -5.42
N LEU A 119 -16.03 21.67 -6.41
CA LEU A 119 -17.48 21.69 -6.33
C LEU A 119 -18.01 20.44 -5.60
N ASP A 120 -19.24 20.49 -5.12
CA ASP A 120 -19.89 19.37 -4.43
C ASP A 120 -19.97 18.11 -5.31
N GLU A 121 -20.02 18.26 -6.63
CA GLU A 121 -20.04 17.14 -7.58
C GLU A 121 -18.75 16.29 -7.57
N GLN A 122 -17.62 16.83 -7.09
CA GLN A 122 -16.34 16.12 -6.97
C GLN A 122 -16.23 15.32 -5.66
N LEU A 123 -17.23 15.41 -4.79
CA LEU A 123 -17.29 14.64 -3.54
C LEU A 123 -17.61 13.18 -3.80
N LEU A 124 -16.78 12.29 -3.25
CA LEU A 124 -16.94 10.83 -3.37
C LEU A 124 -17.69 10.21 -2.18
N SER A 125 -17.70 10.87 -1.02
CA SER A 125 -18.22 10.31 0.21
C SER A 125 -19.35 11.16 0.77
N GLU A 126 -20.43 10.52 1.18
CA GLU A 126 -21.47 11.16 1.99
C GLU A 126 -20.90 11.66 3.34
N PRO A 127 -21.58 12.63 3.99
CA PRO A 127 -21.18 13.08 5.32
C PRO A 127 -21.05 11.92 6.32
N GLY A 128 -19.91 11.83 7.01
CA GLY A 128 -19.60 10.76 7.96
C GLY A 128 -19.13 9.44 7.34
N GLN A 129 -19.15 9.28 6.01
CA GLN A 129 -18.72 8.07 5.33
C GLN A 129 -17.28 8.13 4.79
N GLY A 130 -16.61 9.27 4.88
CA GLY A 130 -15.27 9.44 4.32
C GLY A 130 -14.23 8.49 4.92
N TRP A 131 -14.13 8.40 6.25
CA TRP A 131 -13.19 7.49 6.89
C TRP A 131 -13.56 6.01 6.74
N PRO A 132 -14.79 5.55 6.97
CA PRO A 132 -15.17 4.16 6.73
C PRO A 132 -14.83 3.70 5.31
N MET A 133 -15.11 4.52 4.29
CA MET A 133 -14.77 4.23 2.89
C MET A 133 -13.27 4.17 2.67
N LEU A 134 -12.51 5.17 3.14
CA LEU A 134 -11.06 5.21 3.00
C LEU A 134 -10.40 4.03 3.69
N ARG A 135 -10.82 3.70 4.90
CA ARG A 135 -10.31 2.56 5.66
C ARG A 135 -10.45 1.25 4.89
N ASP A 136 -11.60 1.02 4.27
CA ASP A 136 -11.83 -0.20 3.49
C ASP A 136 -11.00 -0.19 2.18
N VAL A 137 -10.83 0.97 1.53
CA VAL A 137 -9.90 1.13 0.40
C VAL A 137 -8.47 0.81 0.81
N LEU A 138 -8.01 1.28 1.97
CA LEU A 138 -6.65 1.01 2.47
C LEU A 138 -6.45 -0.47 2.78
N ARG A 139 -7.46 -1.17 3.31
CA ARG A 139 -7.42 -2.61 3.53
C ARG A 139 -7.25 -3.38 2.23
N ILE A 140 -8.02 -3.02 1.20
CA ILE A 140 -7.90 -3.62 -0.14
C ILE A 140 -6.52 -3.31 -0.75
N ALA A 141 -6.03 -2.08 -0.58
CA ALA A 141 -4.68 -1.70 -1.04
C ALA A 141 -3.58 -2.51 -0.31
N CYS A 142 -3.73 -2.80 0.98
CA CYS A 142 -2.83 -3.70 1.72
C CYS A 142 -2.82 -5.12 1.12
N ILE A 143 -3.97 -5.64 0.71
CA ILE A 143 -4.07 -6.96 0.06
C ILE A 143 -3.32 -6.96 -1.28
N GLY A 144 -3.53 -5.93 -2.11
CA GLY A 144 -2.78 -5.77 -3.36
C GLY A 144 -1.27 -5.67 -3.13
N LEU A 145 -0.85 -4.89 -2.13
CA LEU A 145 0.56 -4.76 -1.77
C LEU A 145 1.13 -6.09 -1.21
N ALA A 146 0.37 -6.84 -0.44
CA ALA A 146 0.78 -8.16 0.06
C ALA A 146 0.99 -9.17 -1.08
N ALA A 147 0.15 -9.13 -2.11
CA ALA A 147 0.34 -9.96 -3.31
C ALA A 147 1.64 -9.60 -4.05
N GLU A 148 1.93 -8.31 -4.23
CA GLU A 148 3.20 -7.82 -4.80
C GLU A 148 4.40 -8.29 -3.96
N GLN A 149 4.33 -8.12 -2.64
CA GLN A 149 5.40 -8.52 -1.72
C GLN A 149 5.65 -10.03 -1.73
N THR A 150 4.59 -10.82 -1.84
CA THR A 150 4.70 -12.29 -1.98
C THR A 150 5.43 -12.68 -3.26
N GLY A 151 5.12 -12.01 -4.38
CA GLY A 151 5.85 -12.20 -5.64
C GLY A 151 7.32 -11.81 -5.54
N GLY A 152 7.61 -10.68 -4.86
CA GLY A 152 8.98 -10.23 -4.60
C GLY A 152 9.77 -11.19 -3.71
N ALA A 153 9.13 -11.76 -2.68
CA ALA A 153 9.73 -12.78 -1.81
C ALA A 153 10.09 -14.05 -2.59
N GLN A 154 9.16 -14.55 -3.41
CA GLN A 154 9.38 -15.71 -4.27
C GLN A 154 10.56 -15.47 -5.22
N GLN A 155 10.56 -14.34 -5.94
CA GLN A 155 11.64 -14.04 -6.88
C GLN A 155 13.00 -13.88 -6.20
N SER A 156 13.03 -13.29 -5.00
CA SER A 156 14.28 -13.21 -4.20
C SER A 156 14.81 -14.59 -3.83
N LEU A 157 13.92 -15.52 -3.49
CA LEU A 157 14.29 -16.90 -3.21
C LEU A 157 14.79 -17.61 -4.46
N ASP A 158 14.10 -17.47 -5.60
CA ASP A 158 14.47 -18.12 -6.86
C ASP A 158 15.85 -17.65 -7.36
N LEU A 159 16.14 -16.34 -7.32
CA LEU A 159 17.45 -15.78 -7.64
C LEU A 159 18.54 -16.36 -6.73
N THR A 160 18.23 -16.48 -5.45
CA THR A 160 19.14 -17.04 -4.45
C THR A 160 19.45 -18.51 -4.75
N LEU A 161 18.43 -19.31 -5.00
CA LEU A 161 18.59 -20.74 -5.32
C LEU A 161 19.40 -20.95 -6.61
N ALA A 162 19.13 -20.15 -7.63
CA ALA A 162 19.90 -20.19 -8.87
C ALA A 162 21.39 -19.90 -8.63
N TYR A 163 21.67 -18.82 -7.87
CA TYR A 163 23.05 -18.43 -7.56
C TYR A 163 23.79 -19.47 -6.75
N ILE A 164 23.25 -19.93 -5.62
CA ILE A 164 23.92 -20.87 -4.71
C ILE A 164 24.15 -22.25 -5.34
N THR A 165 23.31 -22.62 -6.30
CA THR A 165 23.46 -23.89 -7.03
C THR A 165 24.63 -23.83 -8.00
N GLY A 166 24.81 -22.70 -8.69
CA GLY A 166 25.93 -22.51 -9.64
C GLY A 166 27.26 -22.08 -9.00
N ARG A 167 27.22 -21.49 -7.79
CA ARG A 167 28.41 -20.98 -7.12
C ARG A 167 29.18 -22.07 -6.39
N GLU A 168 30.46 -22.24 -6.70
CA GLU A 168 31.31 -23.16 -6.00
C GLU A 168 32.27 -22.46 -5.01
N GLN A 169 32.42 -23.03 -3.84
CA GLN A 169 33.39 -22.70 -2.81
C GLN A 169 33.75 -23.95 -2.02
N PHE A 170 35.00 -24.03 -1.55
CA PHE A 170 35.50 -25.20 -0.84
C PHE A 170 35.39 -26.51 -1.65
N GLY A 171 35.55 -26.42 -2.99
CA GLY A 171 35.53 -27.56 -3.91
C GLY A 171 34.14 -28.15 -4.19
N ARG A 172 33.07 -27.44 -3.89
CA ARG A 172 31.68 -27.88 -4.16
C ARG A 172 30.70 -26.71 -4.24
N SER A 173 29.52 -26.93 -4.83
CA SER A 173 28.43 -25.96 -4.83
C SER A 173 28.08 -25.56 -3.40
N ILE A 174 27.89 -24.23 -3.15
CA ILE A 174 27.51 -23.73 -1.83
C ILE A 174 26.10 -24.21 -1.41
N ALA A 175 25.23 -24.57 -2.35
CA ALA A 175 23.94 -25.19 -2.07
C ALA A 175 24.07 -26.56 -1.39
N SER A 176 25.24 -27.22 -1.47
CA SER A 176 25.46 -28.53 -0.84
C SER A 176 25.62 -28.47 0.68
N PHE A 177 25.90 -27.27 1.24
CA PHE A 177 26.08 -27.09 2.69
C PHE A 177 24.75 -27.10 3.42
N GLN A 178 24.67 -27.88 4.53
CA GLN A 178 23.45 -28.06 5.30
C GLN A 178 22.90 -26.72 5.87
N ALA A 179 23.80 -25.85 6.35
CA ALA A 179 23.42 -24.54 6.86
C ALA A 179 22.73 -23.66 5.79
N ILE A 180 23.12 -23.77 4.52
CA ILE A 180 22.48 -23.04 3.40
C ILE A 180 21.12 -23.67 3.09
N LYS A 181 21.05 -25.00 3.05
CA LYS A 181 19.78 -25.73 2.80
C LYS A 181 18.70 -25.37 3.83
N HIS A 182 19.06 -25.31 5.10
CA HIS A 182 18.13 -24.98 6.18
C HIS A 182 17.61 -23.54 6.03
N ARG A 183 18.50 -22.58 5.75
CA ARG A 183 18.05 -21.21 5.46
C ARG A 183 17.07 -21.13 4.29
N CYS A 184 17.35 -21.82 3.18
CA CYS A 184 16.43 -21.85 2.04
C CYS A 184 15.09 -22.50 2.37
N ALA A 185 15.07 -23.55 3.23
CA ALA A 185 13.83 -24.16 3.69
C ALA A 185 13.00 -23.18 4.55
N ASP A 186 13.63 -22.42 5.45
CA ASP A 186 12.97 -21.39 6.24
C ASP A 186 12.40 -20.27 5.37
N LEU A 187 13.14 -19.82 4.34
CA LEU A 187 12.67 -18.84 3.38
C LEU A 187 11.47 -19.34 2.58
N MET A 188 11.50 -20.59 2.12
CA MET A 188 10.39 -21.21 1.41
C MET A 188 9.13 -21.23 2.28
N MET A 189 9.27 -21.58 3.56
CA MET A 189 8.14 -21.56 4.50
C MET A 189 7.57 -20.16 4.68
N ALA A 190 8.43 -19.13 4.79
CA ALA A 190 7.98 -17.73 4.87
C ALA A 190 7.20 -17.29 3.62
N VAL A 191 7.67 -17.68 2.42
CA VAL A 191 6.98 -17.41 1.15
C VAL A 191 5.62 -18.09 1.10
N GLU A 192 5.50 -19.37 1.51
CA GLU A 192 4.24 -20.10 1.47
C GLU A 192 3.23 -19.58 2.51
N CYS A 193 3.69 -19.13 3.68
CA CYS A 193 2.83 -18.45 4.65
C CYS A 193 2.28 -17.14 4.07
N ALA A 194 3.15 -16.31 3.45
CA ALA A 194 2.75 -15.07 2.81
C ALA A 194 1.77 -15.31 1.66
N ARG A 195 2.02 -16.33 0.83
CA ARG A 195 1.16 -16.75 -0.28
C ARG A 195 -0.23 -17.14 0.21
N SER A 196 -0.31 -18.03 1.19
CA SER A 196 -1.58 -18.51 1.76
C SER A 196 -2.39 -17.36 2.35
N ALA A 197 -1.76 -16.48 3.12
CA ALA A 197 -2.41 -15.30 3.69
C ALA A 197 -2.90 -14.32 2.60
N SER A 198 -2.10 -14.08 1.55
CA SER A 198 -2.47 -13.18 0.44
C SER A 198 -3.65 -13.74 -0.37
N TYR A 199 -3.66 -15.04 -0.68
CA TYR A 199 -4.78 -15.66 -1.38
C TYR A 199 -6.07 -15.64 -0.55
N TYR A 200 -5.99 -15.97 0.73
CA TYR A 200 -7.14 -15.88 1.64
C TYR A 200 -7.71 -14.47 1.67
N ALA A 201 -6.84 -13.45 1.84
CA ALA A 201 -7.27 -12.06 1.87
C ALA A 201 -7.88 -11.59 0.54
N ALA A 202 -7.37 -12.08 -0.60
CA ALA A 202 -7.94 -11.79 -1.92
C ALA A 202 -9.34 -12.39 -2.07
N CYS A 203 -9.58 -13.62 -1.57
CA CYS A 203 -10.92 -14.22 -1.56
C CYS A 203 -11.89 -13.38 -0.71
N ILE A 204 -11.50 -12.97 0.50
CA ILE A 204 -12.33 -12.11 1.36
C ILE A 204 -12.62 -10.76 0.70
N ALA A 205 -11.62 -10.14 0.04
CA ALA A 205 -11.84 -8.88 -0.68
C ALA A 205 -12.79 -9.05 -1.86
N THR A 206 -12.74 -10.18 -2.57
CA THR A 206 -13.65 -10.49 -3.67
C THR A 206 -15.09 -10.60 -3.15
N GLU A 207 -15.32 -11.35 -2.08
CA GLU A 207 -16.64 -11.45 -1.45
C GLU A 207 -17.14 -10.10 -0.93
N TYR A 208 -16.26 -9.30 -0.31
CA TYR A 208 -16.60 -7.96 0.15
C TYR A 208 -17.04 -7.00 -0.98
N LEU A 209 -16.40 -7.10 -2.14
CA LEU A 209 -16.69 -6.23 -3.31
C LEU A 209 -17.87 -6.73 -4.14
N ASN A 210 -18.31 -7.97 -3.95
CA ASN A 210 -19.45 -8.55 -4.65
C ASN A 210 -20.76 -8.04 -4.01
N ILE A 211 -21.72 -7.61 -4.84
CA ILE A 211 -23.03 -7.12 -4.37
C ILE A 211 -23.80 -8.22 -3.65
N ASP A 212 -23.69 -9.46 -4.12
CA ASP A 212 -24.32 -10.65 -3.55
C ASP A 212 -23.38 -11.45 -2.63
N GLY A 213 -22.24 -10.85 -2.23
CA GLY A 213 -21.23 -11.50 -1.42
C GLY A 213 -21.66 -11.74 0.03
N ASP A 214 -20.91 -12.60 0.72
CA ASP A 214 -21.17 -12.93 2.13
C ASP A 214 -21.02 -11.66 3.02
N PRO A 215 -22.06 -11.25 3.74
CA PRO A 215 -21.98 -10.12 4.67
C PRO A 215 -20.87 -10.26 5.73
N SER A 216 -20.47 -11.48 6.09
CA SER A 216 -19.36 -11.74 7.03
C SER A 216 -18.01 -11.30 6.49
N ALA A 217 -17.83 -11.23 5.16
CA ALA A 217 -16.60 -10.77 4.53
C ALA A 217 -16.21 -9.36 4.97
N ARG A 218 -17.19 -8.49 5.26
CA ARG A 218 -16.93 -7.13 5.77
C ARG A 218 -16.22 -7.16 7.14
N GLN A 219 -16.59 -8.08 8.00
CA GLN A 219 -15.97 -8.24 9.31
C GLN A 219 -14.58 -8.85 9.21
N GLN A 220 -14.38 -9.79 8.27
CA GLN A 220 -13.13 -10.51 8.06
C GLN A 220 -12.09 -9.70 7.30
N LEU A 221 -12.50 -8.67 6.50
CA LEU A 221 -11.61 -7.89 5.65
C LEU A 221 -10.45 -7.25 6.42
N ALA A 222 -10.69 -6.75 7.63
CA ALA A 222 -9.66 -6.11 8.45
C ALA A 222 -8.58 -7.11 8.88
N GLU A 223 -9.00 -8.28 9.39
CA GLU A 223 -8.11 -9.34 9.85
C GLU A 223 -7.32 -9.95 8.69
N ALA A 224 -8.00 -10.25 7.60
CA ALA A 224 -7.39 -10.84 6.40
C ALA A 224 -6.35 -9.90 5.79
N ALA A 225 -6.66 -8.60 5.62
CA ALA A 225 -5.75 -7.61 5.08
C ALA A 225 -4.51 -7.42 5.98
N ALA A 226 -4.70 -7.32 7.30
CA ALA A 226 -3.60 -7.16 8.25
C ALA A 226 -2.70 -8.40 8.27
N THR A 227 -3.28 -9.60 8.31
CA THR A 227 -2.54 -10.87 8.31
C THR A 227 -1.71 -11.01 7.03
N ALA A 228 -2.31 -10.75 5.86
CA ALA A 228 -1.60 -10.78 4.58
C ALA A 228 -0.44 -9.79 4.55
N LYS A 229 -0.67 -8.53 4.96
CA LYS A 229 0.36 -7.49 4.98
C LYS A 229 1.52 -7.82 5.93
N ILE A 230 1.25 -8.39 7.10
CA ILE A 230 2.27 -8.82 8.08
C ILE A 230 3.16 -9.89 7.47
N HIS A 231 2.57 -11.03 7.05
CA HIS A 231 3.34 -12.17 6.54
C HIS A 231 4.09 -11.83 5.25
N ALA A 232 3.47 -11.11 4.33
CA ALA A 232 4.10 -10.74 3.07
C ALA A 232 5.25 -9.75 3.28
N SER A 233 5.11 -8.76 4.16
CA SER A 233 6.18 -7.79 4.45
C SER A 233 7.40 -8.47 5.10
N GLU A 234 7.18 -9.28 6.11
CA GLU A 234 8.26 -9.97 6.84
C GLU A 234 8.92 -11.02 5.96
N GLY A 235 8.13 -11.83 5.24
CA GLY A 235 8.64 -12.84 4.32
C GLY A 235 9.48 -12.22 3.19
N PHE A 236 9.01 -11.12 2.59
CA PHE A 236 9.77 -10.45 1.54
C PHE A 236 11.07 -9.85 2.06
N PHE A 237 11.02 -9.17 3.21
CA PHE A 237 12.24 -8.60 3.79
C PHE A 237 13.25 -9.70 4.16
N GLN A 238 12.80 -10.81 4.75
CA GLN A 238 13.65 -11.93 5.08
C GLN A 238 14.29 -12.56 3.84
N CYS A 239 13.52 -12.84 2.79
CA CYS A 239 14.02 -13.41 1.54
C CYS A 239 15.02 -12.48 0.87
N ALA A 240 14.74 -11.18 0.80
CA ALA A 240 15.63 -10.21 0.16
C ALA A 240 16.93 -9.98 0.95
N ALA A 241 16.87 -9.97 2.28
CA ALA A 241 18.05 -9.85 3.14
C ALA A 241 18.96 -11.08 3.04
N GLU A 242 18.37 -12.28 3.11
CA GLU A 242 19.10 -13.54 2.92
C GLU A 242 19.65 -13.70 1.50
N SER A 243 18.96 -13.17 0.48
CA SER A 243 19.46 -13.13 -0.88
C SER A 243 20.80 -12.37 -0.96
N ILE A 244 20.88 -11.17 -0.37
CA ILE A 244 22.14 -10.43 -0.29
C ILE A 244 23.21 -11.25 0.45
N GLN A 245 22.86 -11.81 1.61
CA GLN A 245 23.81 -12.57 2.42
C GLN A 245 24.37 -13.79 1.68
N LEU A 246 23.53 -14.53 0.97
CA LEU A 246 23.92 -15.76 0.27
C LEU A 246 24.65 -15.50 -1.06
N HIS A 247 24.47 -14.32 -1.67
CA HIS A 247 25.29 -13.85 -2.78
C HIS A 247 26.68 -13.34 -2.32
N GLY A 248 26.82 -12.98 -1.04
CA GLY A 248 28.02 -12.37 -0.52
C GLY A 248 28.29 -10.99 -1.11
N GLY A 249 29.56 -10.63 -1.32
CA GLY A 249 29.94 -9.29 -1.80
C GLY A 249 29.28 -8.84 -3.09
N VAL A 250 28.98 -9.75 -4.01
CA VAL A 250 28.32 -9.42 -5.29
C VAL A 250 26.86 -9.02 -5.12
N GLY A 251 26.20 -9.44 -4.04
CA GLY A 251 24.80 -9.09 -3.76
C GLY A 251 24.54 -7.60 -3.55
N PHE A 252 25.59 -6.79 -3.31
CA PHE A 252 25.53 -5.34 -3.20
C PHE A 252 25.97 -4.59 -4.47
N THR A 253 26.44 -5.30 -5.49
CA THR A 253 26.90 -4.68 -6.73
C THR A 253 25.75 -4.49 -7.71
N TRP A 254 25.92 -3.57 -8.67
CA TRP A 254 24.97 -3.34 -9.75
C TRP A 254 24.96 -4.44 -10.82
N GLU A 255 25.83 -5.44 -10.70
CA GLU A 255 25.87 -6.60 -11.57
C GLU A 255 24.80 -7.64 -11.22
N TYR A 256 24.24 -7.56 -10.01
CA TYR A 256 23.23 -8.48 -9.47
C TYR A 256 22.06 -7.73 -8.84
N ASP A 257 20.87 -8.30 -8.93
CA ASP A 257 19.60 -7.66 -8.51
C ASP A 257 19.23 -7.75 -7.01
N PRO A 258 19.83 -8.58 -6.13
CA PRO A 258 19.39 -8.72 -4.73
C PRO A 258 19.21 -7.40 -3.98
N HIS A 259 20.08 -6.42 -4.21
CA HIS A 259 19.96 -5.12 -3.55
C HIS A 259 18.73 -4.32 -3.99
N LEU A 260 18.20 -4.52 -5.20
CA LEU A 260 16.97 -3.90 -5.68
C LEU A 260 15.77 -4.48 -4.92
N TYR A 261 15.72 -5.81 -4.78
CA TYR A 261 14.68 -6.49 -4.01
C TYR A 261 14.72 -6.09 -2.53
N PHE A 262 15.91 -5.97 -1.95
CA PHE A 262 16.07 -5.51 -0.56
C PHE A 262 15.51 -4.10 -0.34
N LYS A 263 15.85 -3.15 -1.22
CA LYS A 263 15.34 -1.79 -1.16
C LYS A 263 13.81 -1.75 -1.34
N ARG A 264 13.29 -2.55 -2.29
CA ARG A 264 11.85 -2.68 -2.54
C ARG A 264 11.13 -3.30 -1.34
N ALA A 265 11.66 -4.36 -0.75
CA ALA A 265 11.10 -5.00 0.43
C ALA A 265 11.00 -4.01 1.60
N ARG A 266 12.08 -3.25 1.86
CA ARG A 266 12.13 -2.27 2.93
C ARG A 266 11.16 -1.10 2.73
N ALA A 267 11.05 -0.59 1.51
CA ALA A 267 10.10 0.47 1.17
C ALA A 267 8.65 -0.02 1.26
N SER A 268 8.36 -1.22 0.74
CA SER A 268 7.01 -1.81 0.76
C SER A 268 6.55 -2.18 2.17
N GLU A 269 7.48 -2.54 3.07
CA GLU A 269 7.18 -2.79 4.48
C GLU A 269 6.59 -1.56 5.17
N GLN A 270 7.11 -0.36 4.85
CA GLN A 270 6.65 0.91 5.43
C GLN A 270 5.32 1.39 4.81
N LEU A 271 5.08 1.10 3.54
CA LEU A 271 3.91 1.58 2.82
C LEU A 271 2.62 0.94 3.35
N LEU A 272 1.59 1.74 3.58
CA LEU A 272 0.28 1.36 4.12
C LEU A 272 0.34 0.74 5.54
N GLY A 273 1.36 1.05 6.30
CA GLY A 273 1.57 0.58 7.68
C GLY A 273 2.56 -0.57 7.80
N THR A 274 3.36 -0.50 8.85
CA THR A 274 4.35 -1.55 9.18
C THR A 274 3.68 -2.81 9.74
N PRO A 275 4.36 -3.97 9.76
CA PRO A 275 3.86 -5.16 10.45
C PRO A 275 3.48 -4.91 11.92
N ALA A 276 4.23 -4.06 12.62
CA ALA A 276 3.92 -3.69 14.01
C ALA A 276 2.62 -2.90 14.12
N PHE A 277 2.38 -1.94 13.19
CA PHE A 277 1.12 -1.21 13.12
C PHE A 277 -0.08 -2.16 12.90
N HIS A 278 0.02 -3.10 11.96
CA HIS A 278 -1.05 -4.03 11.68
C HIS A 278 -1.32 -5.00 12.83
N ARG A 279 -0.28 -5.46 13.55
CA ARG A 279 -0.45 -6.27 14.77
C ARG A 279 -1.18 -5.51 15.87
N GLU A 280 -0.86 -4.23 16.05
CA GLU A 280 -1.55 -3.37 17.00
C GLU A 280 -3.04 -3.20 16.65
N GLN A 281 -3.36 -3.01 15.35
CA GLN A 281 -4.75 -2.93 14.89
C GLN A 281 -5.51 -4.25 15.13
N LEU A 282 -4.87 -5.40 14.87
CA LEU A 282 -5.46 -6.71 15.18
C LEU A 282 -5.69 -6.92 16.67
N ALA A 283 -4.72 -6.53 17.51
CA ALA A 283 -4.85 -6.63 18.96
C ALA A 283 -6.04 -5.81 19.47
N LYS A 284 -6.19 -4.57 19.00
CA LYS A 284 -7.35 -3.71 19.33
C LYS A 284 -8.68 -4.33 18.90
N GLN A 285 -8.71 -4.97 17.73
CA GLN A 285 -9.92 -5.62 17.23
C GLN A 285 -10.30 -6.85 18.07
N ILE A 286 -9.32 -7.65 18.51
CA ILE A 286 -9.54 -8.90 19.26
C ILE A 286 -9.83 -8.63 20.73
N PHE A 287 -9.09 -7.73 21.36
CA PHE A 287 -9.12 -7.50 22.80
C PHE A 287 -9.89 -6.24 23.21
N GLY A 288 -10.34 -5.45 22.25
CA GLY A 288 -10.86 -4.09 22.50
C GLY A 288 -9.72 -3.10 22.74
N GLU A 289 -10.05 -1.80 22.70
CA GLU A 289 -9.09 -0.77 23.12
C GLU A 289 -8.84 -0.93 24.61
N GLN A 290 -7.62 -1.30 24.98
CA GLN A 290 -7.19 -1.23 26.37
C GLN A 290 -6.93 0.24 26.71
N PRO A 291 -7.39 0.72 27.87
CA PRO A 291 -7.23 2.13 28.30
C PRO A 291 -5.76 2.52 28.50
#